data_131611e2b5cfaee88fb2f2ba9964530f
#
_entry.id   131611e2b5cfaee88fb2f2ba9964530f
#
_cell.length_a   1.000
_cell.length_b   1.000
_cell.length_c   1.000
_cell.angle_alpha   90.00
_cell.angle_beta   90.00
_cell.angle_gamma   90.00
#
_symmetry.space_group_name_H-M   'P 1'
#
loop_
_entity.id
_entity.type
_entity.pdbx_description
1 polymer ?
#
loop_
_entity_poly.entity_id
_entity_poly.type
_entity_poly.pdbx_seq_one_letter_code
_entity_poly.pdbx_strand_id
1 'polypeptide(L)'
;MIPYGRQNISDSDIESIVRVLKSDYLTQGPVLPEFEESICKYTEASYAVAVNSGTSALHVACLSIGLGKGDWLWTSAISFVASANCGLYCGAKVDFVDIDPVTWNISINKL
;
A
#
# COMPACT_ATOMS: atom_id res chain seq x y z
N MET A 1 26.56 11.23 -7.00
CA MET A 1 25.49 11.23 -5.98
C MET A 1 24.69 9.95 -6.15
N ILE A 2 24.50 9.16 -5.11
CA ILE A 2 23.67 7.95 -5.16
C ILE A 2 22.21 8.39 -4.93
N PRO A 3 21.29 8.21 -5.89
CA PRO A 3 19.90 8.59 -5.70
C PRO A 3 19.23 7.67 -4.68
N TYR A 4 18.24 8.18 -3.93
CA TYR A 4 17.43 7.39 -3.00
C TYR A 4 16.68 6.26 -3.70
N GLY A 5 16.16 6.54 -4.86
CA GLY A 5 15.52 5.58 -5.74
C GLY A 5 15.22 6.20 -7.11
N ARG A 6 15.06 5.35 -8.09
CA ARG A 6 14.66 5.73 -9.45
C ARG A 6 13.78 4.64 -10.03
N GLN A 7 12.68 5.03 -10.64
CA GLN A 7 11.82 4.12 -11.41
C GLN A 7 12.57 3.55 -12.62
N ASN A 8 12.25 2.33 -12.97
CA ASN A 8 12.66 1.70 -14.21
C ASN A 8 11.41 1.52 -15.09
N ILE A 9 11.32 2.26 -16.18
CA ILE A 9 10.18 2.20 -17.10
C ILE A 9 10.73 1.69 -18.43
N SER A 10 10.21 0.57 -18.88
CA SER A 10 10.55 -0.06 -20.17
C SER A 10 9.63 0.43 -21.30
N ASP A 11 10.03 0.18 -22.54
CA ASP A 11 9.20 0.47 -23.70
C ASP A 11 7.86 -0.31 -23.64
N SER A 12 7.87 -1.54 -23.13
CA SER A 12 6.66 -2.33 -22.95
C SER A 12 5.68 -1.73 -21.96
N ASP A 13 6.16 -1.06 -20.90
CA ASP A 13 5.31 -0.34 -19.95
C ASP A 13 4.64 0.85 -20.65
N ILE A 14 5.40 1.59 -21.46
CA ILE A 14 4.89 2.73 -22.23
C ILE A 14 3.83 2.26 -23.23
N GLU A 15 4.10 1.19 -23.97
CA GLU A 15 3.16 0.62 -24.95
C GLU A 15 1.85 0.17 -24.27
N SER A 16 1.94 -0.41 -23.08
CA SER A 16 0.77 -0.83 -22.31
C SER A 16 -0.10 0.36 -21.91
N ILE A 17 0.51 1.45 -21.45
CA ILE A 17 -0.21 2.69 -21.12
C ILE A 17 -0.86 3.30 -22.37
N VAL A 18 -0.11 3.39 -23.47
CA VAL A 18 -0.63 3.92 -24.75
C VAL A 18 -1.82 3.12 -25.26
N ARG A 19 -1.78 1.79 -25.11
CA ARG A 19 -2.89 0.91 -25.50
C ARG A 19 -4.16 1.22 -24.68
N VAL A 20 -4.04 1.42 -23.37
CA VAL A 20 -5.18 1.81 -22.52
C VAL A 20 -5.72 3.18 -22.89
N LEU A 21 -4.84 4.17 -23.11
CA LEU A 21 -5.23 5.53 -23.51
C LEU A 21 -5.96 5.59 -24.85
N LYS A 22 -5.71 4.62 -25.73
CA LYS A 22 -6.37 4.49 -27.05
C LYS A 22 -7.60 3.58 -27.02
N SER A 23 -7.90 2.94 -25.89
CA SER A 23 -9.08 2.08 -25.73
C SER A 23 -10.35 2.90 -25.45
N ASP A 24 -11.50 2.25 -25.55
CA ASP A 24 -12.79 2.86 -25.25
C ASP A 24 -12.98 3.15 -23.75
N TYR A 25 -12.11 2.63 -22.88
CA TYR A 25 -12.24 2.72 -21.43
C TYR A 25 -11.00 3.34 -20.79
N LEU A 26 -11.10 4.60 -20.38
CA LEU A 26 -10.06 5.28 -19.58
C LEU A 26 -10.28 5.10 -18.06
N THR A 27 -11.51 4.80 -17.65
CA THR A 27 -11.88 4.57 -16.27
C THR A 27 -12.70 3.30 -16.15
N GLN A 28 -12.49 2.52 -15.09
CA GLN A 28 -13.28 1.31 -14.80
C GLN A 28 -13.32 0.29 -15.97
N GLY A 29 -12.31 0.30 -16.83
CA GLY A 29 -12.19 -0.64 -17.93
C GLY A 29 -11.67 -2.02 -17.52
N PRO A 30 -11.50 -2.94 -18.47
CA PRO A 30 -11.09 -4.33 -18.20
C PRO A 30 -9.68 -4.46 -17.61
N VAL A 31 -8.81 -3.48 -17.81
CA VAL A 31 -7.41 -3.53 -17.35
C VAL A 31 -7.30 -3.48 -15.82
N LEU A 32 -8.25 -2.84 -15.13
CA LEU A 32 -8.26 -2.80 -13.67
C LEU A 32 -8.48 -4.19 -13.06
N PRO A 33 -9.54 -4.94 -13.38
CA PRO A 33 -9.70 -6.31 -12.88
C PRO A 33 -8.60 -7.27 -13.36
N GLU A 34 -8.03 -7.09 -14.55
CA GLU A 34 -6.87 -7.87 -15.00
C GLU A 34 -5.64 -7.64 -14.11
N PHE A 35 -5.41 -6.40 -13.67
CA PHE A 35 -4.35 -6.07 -12.73
C PHE A 35 -4.59 -6.72 -11.37
N GLU A 36 -5.79 -6.60 -10.82
CA GLU A 36 -6.18 -7.22 -9.54
C GLU A 36 -6.03 -8.75 -9.59
N GLU A 37 -6.44 -9.39 -10.68
CA GLU A 37 -6.25 -10.84 -10.89
C GLU A 37 -4.77 -11.22 -10.96
N SER A 38 -3.94 -10.40 -11.60
CA SER A 38 -2.51 -10.62 -11.69
C SER A 38 -1.83 -10.56 -10.31
N ILE A 39 -2.26 -9.61 -9.46
CA ILE A 39 -1.80 -9.53 -8.07
C ILE A 39 -2.24 -10.76 -7.28
N CYS A 40 -3.49 -11.19 -7.40
CA CYS A 40 -3.98 -12.42 -6.76
C CYS A 40 -3.14 -13.64 -7.16
N LYS A 41 -2.85 -13.81 -8.45
CA LYS A 41 -2.02 -14.92 -8.95
C LYS A 41 -0.59 -14.86 -8.42
N TYR A 42 0.00 -13.67 -8.35
CA TYR A 42 1.38 -13.50 -7.89
C TYR A 42 1.52 -13.73 -6.38
N THR A 43 0.56 -13.28 -5.58
CA THR A 43 0.59 -13.31 -4.12
C THR A 43 -0.13 -14.51 -3.52
N GLU A 44 -0.82 -15.33 -4.35
CA GLU A 44 -1.73 -16.39 -3.92
C GLU A 44 -2.90 -15.91 -3.04
N ALA A 45 -3.18 -14.60 -3.06
CA ALA A 45 -4.31 -14.01 -2.36
C ALA A 45 -5.63 -14.33 -3.08
N SER A 46 -6.70 -14.52 -2.32
CA SER A 46 -8.03 -14.77 -2.89
C SER A 46 -8.63 -13.54 -3.56
N TYR A 47 -8.26 -12.35 -3.10
CA TYR A 47 -8.78 -11.08 -3.59
C TYR A 47 -7.70 -10.00 -3.58
N ALA A 48 -7.80 -9.07 -4.52
CA ALA A 48 -7.00 -7.84 -4.55
C ALA A 48 -7.91 -6.67 -4.92
N VAL A 49 -7.61 -5.51 -4.39
CA VAL A 49 -8.30 -4.25 -4.70
C VAL A 49 -7.26 -3.20 -5.02
N ALA A 50 -7.31 -2.68 -6.24
CA ALA A 50 -6.41 -1.62 -6.66
C ALA A 50 -6.92 -0.26 -6.17
N VAL A 51 -5.99 0.54 -5.68
CA VAL A 51 -6.20 1.92 -5.23
C VAL A 51 -5.13 2.83 -5.81
N ASN A 52 -5.34 4.13 -5.76
CA ASN A 52 -4.47 5.12 -6.41
C ASN A 52 -3.11 5.34 -5.71
N SER A 53 -2.90 4.81 -4.51
CA SER A 53 -1.64 4.97 -3.76
C SER A 53 -1.52 3.94 -2.63
N GLY A 54 -0.28 3.69 -2.18
CA GLY A 54 -0.03 2.88 -0.99
C GLY A 54 -0.66 3.47 0.29
N THR A 55 -0.75 4.79 0.39
CA THR A 55 -1.45 5.46 1.49
C THR A 55 -2.93 5.09 1.52
N SER A 56 -3.59 5.12 0.36
CA SER A 56 -4.99 4.69 0.24
C SER A 56 -5.15 3.19 0.54
N ALA A 57 -4.20 2.36 0.11
CA ALA A 57 -4.22 0.93 0.41
C ALA A 57 -4.18 0.66 1.92
N LEU A 58 -3.28 1.31 2.66
CA LEU A 58 -3.20 1.21 4.11
C LEU A 58 -4.49 1.68 4.80
N HIS A 59 -5.06 2.80 4.35
CA HIS A 59 -6.31 3.32 4.90
C HIS A 59 -7.48 2.34 4.69
N VAL A 60 -7.65 1.85 3.45
CA VAL A 60 -8.69 0.85 3.13
C VAL A 60 -8.49 -0.44 3.92
N ALA A 61 -7.25 -0.91 4.06
CA ALA A 61 -6.95 -2.08 4.88
C ALA A 61 -7.36 -1.89 6.34
N CYS A 62 -7.04 -0.74 6.95
CA CYS A 62 -7.47 -0.40 8.31
C CYS A 62 -9.01 -0.38 8.45
N LEU A 63 -9.71 0.22 7.49
CA LEU A 63 -11.17 0.24 7.46
C LEU A 63 -11.76 -1.18 7.33
N SER A 64 -11.15 -2.04 6.52
CA SER A 64 -11.66 -3.39 6.26
C SER A 64 -11.63 -4.30 7.49
N ILE A 65 -10.71 -4.06 8.42
CA ILE A 65 -10.62 -4.77 9.71
C ILE A 65 -11.44 -4.07 10.81
N GLY A 66 -12.14 -2.99 10.50
CA GLY A 66 -12.98 -2.26 11.45
C GLY A 66 -12.21 -1.37 12.41
N LEU A 67 -10.95 -1.02 12.11
CA LEU A 67 -10.17 -0.12 12.96
C LEU A 67 -10.88 1.25 13.07
N GLY A 68 -11.04 1.77 14.30
CA GLY A 68 -11.77 3.01 14.54
C GLY A 68 -11.59 3.62 15.90
N LYS A 69 -12.55 4.46 16.27
CA LYS A 69 -12.53 5.16 17.56
C LYS A 69 -12.53 4.17 18.75
N GLY A 70 -11.53 4.28 19.57
CA GLY A 70 -11.33 3.41 20.75
C GLY A 70 -10.19 2.42 20.57
N ASP A 71 -9.82 2.15 19.32
CA ASP A 71 -8.73 1.23 18.98
C ASP A 71 -7.36 1.91 18.99
N TRP A 72 -6.32 1.10 18.99
CA TRP A 72 -4.93 1.51 18.89
C TRP A 72 -4.26 0.87 17.67
N LEU A 73 -3.48 1.65 16.96
CA LEU A 73 -2.57 1.18 15.93
C LEU A 73 -1.14 1.44 16.39
N TRP A 74 -0.35 0.37 16.52
CA TRP A 74 1.09 0.47 16.74
C TRP A 74 1.85 0.28 15.44
N THR A 75 2.81 1.15 15.20
CA THR A 75 3.65 1.08 14.01
C THR A 75 5.13 1.33 14.36
N SER A 76 6.02 0.93 13.47
CA SER A 76 7.44 1.21 13.64
C SER A 76 7.72 2.71 13.63
N ALA A 77 8.61 3.16 14.52
CA ALA A 77 9.09 4.55 14.55
C ALA A 77 9.89 4.93 13.29
N ILE A 78 10.50 3.94 12.62
CA ILE A 78 11.23 4.14 11.36
C ILE A 78 10.40 3.54 10.23
N SER A 79 9.54 4.36 9.65
CA SER A 79 8.66 4.00 8.53
C SER A 79 8.17 5.25 7.80
N PHE A 80 7.48 5.06 6.68
CA PHE A 80 6.80 6.15 6.01
C PHE A 80 5.56 6.58 6.82
N VAL A 81 5.31 7.88 6.87
CA VAL A 81 4.24 8.48 7.71
C VAL A 81 2.84 7.90 7.47
N ALA A 82 2.56 7.37 6.29
CA ALA A 82 1.29 6.72 6.00
C ALA A 82 0.99 5.52 6.90
N SER A 83 2.03 4.85 7.44
CA SER A 83 1.88 3.74 8.39
C SER A 83 1.24 4.16 9.72
N ALA A 84 1.38 5.42 10.11
CA ALA A 84 0.71 6.00 11.27
C ALA A 84 -0.62 6.67 10.88
N ASN A 85 -0.61 7.44 9.78
CA ASN A 85 -1.75 8.23 9.35
C ASN A 85 -2.98 7.37 9.01
N CYS A 86 -2.79 6.14 8.51
CA CYS A 86 -3.93 5.26 8.21
C CYS A 86 -4.79 4.97 9.45
N GLY A 87 -4.19 4.83 10.63
CA GLY A 87 -4.93 4.71 11.89
C GLY A 87 -5.66 6.00 12.27
N LEU A 88 -5.00 7.15 12.11
CA LEU A 88 -5.62 8.46 12.39
C LEU A 88 -6.81 8.73 11.46
N TYR A 89 -6.74 8.36 10.19
CA TYR A 89 -7.84 8.51 9.24
C TYR A 89 -9.07 7.68 9.64
N CYS A 90 -8.85 6.54 10.31
CA CYS A 90 -9.93 5.71 10.86
C CYS A 90 -10.44 6.22 12.22
N GLY A 91 -9.84 7.27 12.81
CA GLY A 91 -10.18 7.78 14.13
C GLY A 91 -9.60 6.96 15.29
N ALA A 92 -8.69 6.03 15.02
CA ALA A 92 -7.96 5.27 16.02
C ALA A 92 -6.85 6.13 16.67
N LYS A 93 -6.37 5.69 17.82
CA LYS A 93 -5.16 6.21 18.44
C LYS A 93 -3.95 5.54 17.81
N VAL A 94 -2.84 6.29 17.69
CA VAL A 94 -1.60 5.79 17.12
C VAL A 94 -0.47 5.93 18.11
N ASP A 95 0.36 4.91 18.21
CA ASP A 95 1.58 4.93 19.00
C ASP A 95 2.72 4.24 18.24
N PHE A 96 3.94 4.50 18.65
CA PHE A 96 5.14 4.04 17.97
C PHE A 96 5.91 3.06 18.82
N VAL A 97 6.32 1.98 18.20
CA VAL A 97 7.21 0.98 18.78
C VAL A 97 8.58 1.12 18.12
N ASP A 98 9.61 1.18 18.94
CA ASP A 98 10.98 1.29 18.46
C ASP A 98 11.42 0.03 17.70
N ILE A 99 12.46 0.15 16.91
CA ILE A 99 13.00 -0.95 16.11
C ILE A 99 13.96 -1.83 16.92
N ASP A 100 14.10 -3.05 16.48
CA ASP A 100 15.22 -3.92 16.83
C ASP A 100 16.47 -3.46 16.03
N PRO A 101 17.60 -3.16 16.71
CA PRO A 101 18.77 -2.60 16.04
C PRO A 101 19.52 -3.58 15.13
N VAL A 102 19.19 -4.86 15.18
CA VAL A 102 19.82 -5.91 14.34
C VAL A 102 19.00 -6.16 13.10
N THR A 103 17.68 -6.30 13.24
CA THR A 103 16.77 -6.65 12.14
C THR A 103 16.14 -5.45 11.46
N TRP A 104 16.18 -4.26 12.10
CA TRP A 104 15.52 -3.02 11.66
C TRP A 104 14.01 -3.10 11.58
N ASN A 105 13.42 -4.23 11.99
CA ASN A 105 11.98 -4.41 12.10
C ASN A 105 11.47 -3.88 13.45
N ILE A 106 10.14 -3.77 13.60
CA ILE A 106 9.52 -3.44 14.89
C ILE A 106 10.01 -4.40 15.99
N SER A 107 10.39 -3.87 17.13
CA SER A 107 10.89 -4.67 18.24
C SER A 107 9.73 -5.30 19.02
N ILE A 108 9.60 -6.62 18.95
CA ILE A 108 8.59 -7.37 19.70
C ILE A 108 8.79 -7.21 21.23
N ASN A 109 10.03 -7.03 21.67
CA ASN A 109 10.33 -6.83 23.10
C ASN A 109 9.92 -5.44 23.63
N LYS A 110 9.61 -4.50 22.73
CA LYS A 110 9.17 -3.15 23.05
C LYS A 110 7.67 -2.92 22.74
N LEU A 111 7.01 -3.89 22.16
CA LEU A 111 5.59 -3.92 21.92
C LEU A 111 4.83 -4.31 23.21
#